data_bc936df8c0c0389b4b25f6b0c2a57ba2
#
_entry.id   bc936df8c0c0389b4b25f6b0c2a57ba2
#
_cell.length_a   1.000
_cell.length_b   1.000
_cell.length_c   1.000
_cell.angle_alpha   90.00
_cell.angle_beta   90.00
_cell.angle_gamma   90.00
#
_symmetry.space_group_name_H-M   'P 1'
#
loop_
_entity.id
_entity.type
_entity.pdbx_description
1 polymer ?
#
loop_
_entity_poly.entity_id
_entity_poly.type
_entity_poly.pdbx_seq_one_letter_code
_entity_poly.pdbx_strand_id
1 'polypeptide(L)'
;SAVVNTENMKAHMQEFSVEFIDYNGPASLHSFFHLRKDIEVVTLWGSVPVYLTQSPKSYYSVLKVLLAVSEMNIDIEDMKEATEKVDEKIEEIIAQNPHLKELVENLKELQNERKPSRQEIENLIKEIEEFFKKQKGEGYEGSNPLL
;
A
#
# COMPACT_ATOMS: atom_id res chain seq x y z
N SER A 1 1.94 -4.22 7.13
CA SER A 1 3.07 -5.01 7.70
C SER A 1 3.81 -4.22 8.76
N ALA A 2 4.58 -4.88 9.62
CA ALA A 2 5.38 -4.27 10.67
C ALA A 2 6.79 -4.85 10.76
N VAL A 3 7.74 -4.00 11.18
CA VAL A 3 9.08 -4.39 11.62
C VAL A 3 9.20 -3.99 13.08
N VAL A 4 9.69 -4.89 13.92
CA VAL A 4 9.86 -4.69 15.37
C VAL A 4 11.26 -5.04 15.80
N ASN A 5 11.74 -4.46 16.91
CA ASN A 5 13.11 -4.65 17.40
C ASN A 5 13.23 -5.60 18.60
N THR A 6 12.12 -5.97 19.23
CA THR A 6 12.08 -6.84 20.40
C THR A 6 10.96 -7.87 20.30
N GLU A 7 11.14 -9.03 20.96
CA GLU A 7 10.08 -10.05 21.03
C GLU A 7 8.87 -9.57 21.85
N ASN A 8 9.08 -8.70 22.83
CA ASN A 8 7.99 -8.11 23.60
C ASN A 8 7.09 -7.22 22.71
N MET A 9 7.70 -6.33 21.92
CA MET A 9 6.96 -5.52 20.95
C MET A 9 6.27 -6.40 19.89
N LYS A 10 6.90 -7.50 19.46
CA LYS A 10 6.30 -8.44 18.53
C LYS A 10 5.03 -9.09 19.10
N ALA A 11 5.10 -9.55 20.36
CA ALA A 11 3.95 -10.12 21.05
C ALA A 11 2.79 -9.10 21.16
N HIS A 12 3.11 -7.87 21.54
CA HIS A 12 2.13 -6.79 21.61
C HIS A 12 1.48 -6.50 20.24
N MET A 13 2.29 -6.41 19.20
CA MET A 13 1.79 -6.10 17.85
C MET A 13 0.98 -7.24 17.21
N GLN A 14 1.08 -8.49 17.70
CA GLN A 14 0.25 -9.61 17.24
C GLN A 14 -1.26 -9.38 17.49
N GLU A 15 -1.60 -8.63 18.54
CA GLU A 15 -3.00 -8.31 18.87
C GLU A 15 -3.68 -7.45 17.80
N PHE A 16 -2.90 -6.74 16.98
CA PHE A 16 -3.40 -5.85 15.92
C PHE A 16 -3.43 -6.50 14.53
N SER A 17 -3.23 -7.81 14.44
CA SER A 17 -3.28 -8.58 13.18
C SER A 17 -2.37 -8.03 12.09
N VAL A 18 -1.18 -7.56 12.45
CA VAL A 18 -0.17 -7.10 11.50
C VAL A 18 0.74 -8.24 11.07
N GLU A 19 1.11 -8.26 9.80
CA GLU A 19 2.11 -9.17 9.27
C GLU A 19 3.51 -8.63 9.60
N PHE A 20 4.41 -9.50 10.08
CA PHE A 20 5.80 -9.13 10.34
C PHE A 20 6.67 -9.41 9.14
N ILE A 21 7.54 -8.46 8.84
CA ILE A 21 8.52 -8.59 7.76
C ILE A 21 9.93 -8.37 8.28
N ASP A 22 10.89 -9.08 7.68
CA ASP A 22 12.31 -8.83 7.89
C ASP A 22 12.77 -7.71 6.95
N TYR A 23 13.19 -6.60 7.52
CA TYR A 23 13.68 -5.48 6.74
C TYR A 23 15.16 -5.65 6.40
N ASN A 24 15.44 -5.85 5.12
CA ASN A 24 16.80 -5.97 4.57
C ASN A 24 17.14 -4.81 3.60
N GLY A 25 16.46 -3.68 3.73
CA GLY A 25 16.67 -2.51 2.90
C GLY A 25 17.85 -1.64 3.36
N PRO A 26 18.08 -0.50 2.69
CA PRO A 26 19.14 0.43 3.01
C PRO A 26 19.03 0.95 4.46
N ALA A 27 20.16 1.15 5.10
CA ALA A 27 20.20 1.77 6.43
C ALA A 27 19.61 3.19 6.39
N SER A 28 18.74 3.47 7.33
CA SER A 28 18.06 4.76 7.47
C SER A 28 17.88 5.08 8.96
N LEU A 29 17.28 6.21 9.28
CA LEU A 29 17.05 6.60 10.67
C LEU A 29 16.24 5.54 11.45
N HIS A 30 15.24 4.92 10.83
CA HIS A 30 14.47 3.86 11.50
C HIS A 30 15.35 2.63 11.80
N SER A 31 16.28 2.25 10.90
CA SER A 31 17.21 1.14 11.14
C SER A 31 18.08 1.40 12.38
N PHE A 32 18.52 2.65 12.58
CA PHE A 32 19.24 3.03 13.78
C PHE A 32 18.42 2.79 15.06
N PHE A 33 17.15 3.17 15.07
CA PHE A 33 16.28 2.92 16.22
C PHE A 33 16.04 1.42 16.44
N HIS A 34 15.94 0.62 15.41
CA HIS A 34 15.77 -0.83 15.52
C HIS A 34 16.99 -1.55 16.10
N LEU A 35 18.19 -0.97 16.05
CA LEU A 35 19.39 -1.49 16.74
C LEU A 35 19.37 -1.25 18.25
N ARG A 36 18.56 -0.30 18.73
CA ARG A 36 18.43 -0.02 20.17
C ARG A 36 17.65 -1.15 20.85
N LYS A 37 18.10 -1.54 22.06
CA LYS A 37 17.45 -2.57 22.88
C LYS A 37 16.87 -2.00 24.17
N ASP A 38 17.13 -0.75 24.44
CA ASP A 38 16.66 0.01 25.59
C ASP A 38 15.33 0.75 25.32
N ILE A 39 14.87 0.75 24.08
CA ILE A 39 13.56 1.26 23.66
C ILE A 39 12.85 0.22 22.79
N GLU A 40 11.54 0.19 22.88
CA GLU A 40 10.70 -0.62 22.00
C GLU A 40 10.34 0.19 20.75
N VAL A 41 10.59 -0.40 19.59
CA VAL A 41 10.41 0.27 18.29
C VAL A 41 9.55 -0.60 17.38
N VAL A 42 8.56 0.03 16.79
CA VAL A 42 7.78 -0.54 15.67
C VAL A 42 7.81 0.41 14.49
N THR A 43 8.03 -0.14 13.32
CA THR A 43 7.83 0.58 12.04
C THR A 43 6.68 -0.07 11.29
N LEU A 44 5.65 0.71 11.01
CA LEU A 44 4.47 0.26 10.25
C LEU A 44 4.63 0.60 8.76
N TRP A 45 4.30 -0.37 7.91
CA TRP A 45 4.37 -0.25 6.47
C TRP A 45 3.00 -0.49 5.85
N GLY A 46 2.51 0.48 5.11
CA GLY A 46 1.32 0.32 4.26
C GLY A 46 1.73 -0.16 2.87
N SER A 47 1.13 -1.26 2.41
CA SER A 47 1.35 -1.74 1.06
C SER A 47 0.51 -0.94 0.08
N VAL A 48 1.13 -0.43 -0.97
CA VAL A 48 0.46 0.23 -2.09
C VAL A 48 0.54 -0.70 -3.30
N PRO A 49 -0.58 -1.01 -3.96
CA PRO A 49 -0.54 -1.76 -5.21
C PRO A 49 0.39 -1.08 -6.22
N VAL A 50 1.18 -1.87 -6.95
CA VAL A 50 2.22 -1.34 -7.87
C VAL A 50 1.67 -0.45 -8.99
N TYR A 51 0.39 -0.59 -9.32
CA TYR A 51 -0.31 0.21 -10.33
C TYR A 51 -0.91 1.53 -9.77
N LEU A 52 -0.76 1.78 -8.46
CA LEU A 52 -1.21 3.03 -7.84
C LEU A 52 0.00 3.83 -7.34
N THR A 53 -0.04 5.14 -7.54
CA THR A 53 0.96 6.06 -6.96
C THR A 53 0.66 6.37 -5.50
N GLN A 54 -0.61 6.29 -5.11
CA GLN A 54 -1.11 6.53 -3.75
C GLN A 54 -2.26 5.56 -3.46
N SER A 55 -2.43 5.21 -2.20
CA SER A 55 -3.53 4.35 -1.76
C SER A 55 -4.10 4.87 -0.44
N PRO A 56 -5.27 5.52 -0.45
CA PRO A 56 -5.98 5.92 0.77
C PRO A 56 -6.17 4.75 1.73
N LYS A 57 -6.43 3.56 1.21
CA LYS A 57 -6.55 2.31 1.97
C LYS A 57 -5.29 1.98 2.77
N SER A 58 -4.12 2.19 2.18
CA SER A 58 -2.84 1.97 2.86
C SER A 58 -2.65 2.97 4.01
N TYR A 59 -2.98 4.24 3.78
CA TYR A 59 -2.90 5.28 4.82
C TYR A 59 -3.89 5.00 5.96
N TYR A 60 -5.14 4.69 5.63
CA TYR A 60 -6.15 4.33 6.61
C TYR A 60 -5.72 3.11 7.45
N SER A 61 -5.21 2.06 6.80
CA SER A 61 -4.77 0.84 7.47
C SER A 61 -3.62 1.09 8.45
N VAL A 62 -2.63 1.91 8.08
CA VAL A 62 -1.50 2.27 8.94
C VAL A 62 -1.98 3.13 10.11
N LEU A 63 -2.81 4.14 9.85
CA LEU A 63 -3.36 5.01 10.90
C LEU A 63 -4.22 4.24 11.89
N LYS A 64 -5.07 3.33 11.42
CA LYS A 64 -5.90 2.48 12.29
C LYS A 64 -5.05 1.70 13.29
N VAL A 65 -3.95 1.09 12.85
CA VAL A 65 -3.04 0.36 13.74
C VAL A 65 -2.31 1.34 14.67
N LEU A 66 -1.80 2.46 14.14
CA LEU A 66 -1.10 3.48 14.94
C LEU A 66 -1.98 4.00 16.08
N LEU A 67 -3.23 4.35 15.78
CA LEU A 67 -4.17 4.86 16.78
C LEU A 67 -4.49 3.79 17.85
N ALA A 68 -4.65 2.54 17.43
CA ALA A 68 -4.91 1.44 18.35
C ALA A 68 -3.71 1.18 19.29
N VAL A 69 -2.48 1.13 18.75
CA VAL A 69 -1.25 0.91 19.54
C VAL A 69 -0.94 2.07 20.49
N SER A 70 -1.25 3.32 20.07
CA SER A 70 -1.03 4.52 20.89
C SER A 70 -2.19 4.84 21.83
N GLU A 71 -3.24 4.02 21.84
CA GLU A 71 -4.48 4.27 22.60
C GLU A 71 -5.11 5.64 22.32
N MET A 72 -4.84 6.19 21.14
CA MET A 72 -5.40 7.50 20.74
C MET A 72 -6.81 7.33 20.18
N ASN A 73 -7.73 8.10 20.71
CA ASN A 73 -9.11 8.14 20.22
C ASN A 73 -9.30 9.32 19.26
N ILE A 74 -8.94 9.10 18.00
CA ILE A 74 -9.14 10.05 16.90
C ILE A 74 -10.11 9.42 15.91
N ASP A 75 -11.14 10.16 15.54
CA ASP A 75 -12.09 9.74 14.52
C ASP A 75 -11.43 9.81 13.13
N ILE A 76 -11.47 8.70 12.41
CA ILE A 76 -10.96 8.55 11.05
C ILE A 76 -12.01 7.94 10.09
N GLU A 77 -13.30 8.07 10.43
CA GLU A 77 -14.38 7.48 9.62
C GLU A 77 -14.48 8.16 8.25
N ASP A 78 -14.21 9.45 8.14
CA ASP A 78 -14.13 10.19 6.88
C ASP A 78 -13.02 9.62 5.95
N MET A 79 -11.90 9.20 6.51
CA MET A 79 -10.85 8.51 5.75
C MET A 79 -11.28 7.12 5.28
N LYS A 80 -12.05 6.41 6.08
CA LYS A 80 -12.59 5.10 5.71
C LYS A 80 -13.57 5.25 4.54
N GLU A 81 -14.52 6.19 4.63
CA GLU A 81 -15.45 6.49 3.54
C GLU A 81 -14.72 6.91 2.25
N ALA A 82 -13.67 7.74 2.37
CA ALA A 82 -12.86 8.12 1.22
C ALA A 82 -12.16 6.93 0.58
N THR A 83 -11.69 5.98 1.41
CA THR A 83 -11.06 4.74 0.95
C THR A 83 -12.06 3.87 0.17
N GLU A 84 -13.26 3.67 0.70
CA GLU A 84 -14.31 2.87 0.07
C GLU A 84 -14.70 3.45 -1.29
N LYS A 85 -14.91 4.76 -1.37
CA LYS A 85 -15.23 5.47 -2.63
C LYS A 85 -14.13 5.34 -3.69
N VAL A 86 -12.87 5.36 -3.28
CA VAL A 86 -11.73 5.20 -4.20
C VAL A 86 -11.62 3.75 -4.67
N ASP A 87 -11.77 2.77 -3.76
CA ASP A 87 -11.73 1.35 -4.10
C ASP A 87 -12.86 1.00 -5.11
N GLU A 88 -14.10 1.44 -4.84
CA GLU A 88 -15.24 1.26 -5.76
C GLU A 88 -14.95 1.84 -7.15
N LYS A 89 -14.39 3.04 -7.21
CA LYS A 89 -14.06 3.70 -8.47
C LYS A 89 -12.95 2.99 -9.25
N ILE A 90 -11.95 2.46 -8.54
CA ILE A 90 -10.88 1.66 -9.16
C ILE A 90 -11.45 0.36 -9.73
N GLU A 91 -12.31 -0.33 -8.97
CA GLU A 91 -12.96 -1.56 -9.42
C GLU A 91 -13.86 -1.31 -10.64
N GLU A 92 -14.60 -0.21 -10.67
CA GLU A 92 -15.43 0.20 -11.80
C GLU A 92 -14.58 0.44 -13.06
N ILE A 93 -13.46 1.18 -12.94
CA ILE A 93 -12.55 1.45 -14.06
C ILE A 93 -11.95 0.13 -14.59
N ILE A 94 -11.53 -0.76 -13.71
CA ILE A 94 -10.97 -2.07 -14.09
C ILE A 94 -12.05 -2.92 -14.78
N ALA A 95 -13.27 -2.94 -14.26
CA ALA A 95 -14.38 -3.72 -14.83
C ALA A 95 -14.81 -3.24 -16.24
N GLN A 96 -14.75 -1.94 -16.48
CA GLN A 96 -15.10 -1.34 -17.78
C GLN A 96 -14.01 -1.53 -18.84
N ASN A 97 -12.81 -2.00 -18.44
CA ASN A 97 -11.67 -2.09 -19.34
C ASN A 97 -11.04 -3.49 -19.34
N PRO A 98 -11.37 -4.36 -20.31
CA PRO A 98 -10.89 -5.73 -20.36
C PRO A 98 -9.35 -5.84 -20.38
N HIS A 99 -8.68 -4.93 -21.08
CA HIS A 99 -7.22 -4.93 -21.17
C HIS A 99 -6.58 -4.57 -19.81
N LEU A 100 -7.11 -3.55 -19.12
CA LEU A 100 -6.65 -3.17 -17.79
C LEU A 100 -6.90 -4.28 -16.76
N LYS A 101 -8.05 -4.96 -16.89
CA LYS A 101 -8.37 -6.11 -16.05
C LYS A 101 -7.34 -7.23 -16.20
N GLU A 102 -6.99 -7.59 -17.42
CA GLU A 102 -5.97 -8.61 -17.72
C GLU A 102 -4.60 -8.21 -17.14
N LEU A 103 -4.17 -6.95 -17.31
CA LEU A 103 -2.92 -6.46 -16.75
C LEU A 103 -2.89 -6.53 -15.22
N VAL A 104 -3.97 -6.16 -14.55
CA VAL A 104 -4.07 -6.22 -13.09
C VAL A 104 -4.10 -7.66 -12.58
N GLU A 105 -4.76 -8.58 -13.28
CA GLU A 105 -4.78 -10.00 -12.96
C GLU A 105 -3.38 -10.60 -13.10
N ASN A 106 -2.68 -10.33 -14.20
CA ASN A 106 -1.29 -10.77 -14.41
C ASN A 106 -0.35 -10.24 -13.31
N LEU A 107 -0.52 -8.99 -12.87
CA LEU A 107 0.25 -8.43 -11.76
C LEU A 107 0.00 -9.16 -10.43
N LYS A 108 -1.26 -9.47 -10.14
CA LYS A 108 -1.62 -10.22 -8.93
C LYS A 108 -1.04 -11.64 -8.94
N GLU A 109 -1.06 -12.31 -10.08
CA GLU A 109 -0.46 -13.65 -10.24
C GLU A 109 1.05 -13.60 -10.05
N LEU A 110 1.74 -12.65 -10.68
CA LEU A 110 3.19 -12.46 -10.51
C LEU A 110 3.59 -12.19 -9.06
N GLN A 111 2.78 -11.45 -8.32
CA GLN A 111 3.03 -11.19 -6.90
C GLN A 111 2.86 -12.45 -6.03
N ASN A 112 1.95 -13.35 -6.40
CA ASN A 112 1.67 -14.57 -5.64
C ASN A 112 2.66 -15.71 -5.95
N GLU A 113 3.12 -15.86 -7.19
CA GLU A 113 3.95 -16.97 -7.61
C GLU A 113 5.45 -16.75 -7.38
N ARG A 114 5.93 -15.51 -7.58
CA ARG A 114 7.33 -15.12 -7.35
C ARG A 114 7.42 -13.61 -7.14
N LYS A 115 8.48 -13.16 -6.47
CA LYS A 115 8.80 -11.73 -6.49
C LYS A 115 9.14 -11.33 -7.94
N PRO A 116 8.30 -10.50 -8.61
CA PRO A 116 8.56 -10.09 -9.98
C PRO A 116 9.88 -9.33 -10.05
N SER A 117 10.59 -9.47 -11.15
CA SER A 117 11.79 -8.67 -11.37
C SER A 117 11.42 -7.19 -11.48
N ARG A 118 12.35 -6.31 -11.10
CA ARG A 118 12.16 -4.86 -11.22
C ARG A 118 11.76 -4.45 -12.65
N GLN A 119 12.34 -5.10 -13.66
CA GLN A 119 12.07 -4.82 -15.06
C GLN A 119 10.63 -5.19 -15.47
N GLU A 120 10.11 -6.32 -14.98
CA GLU A 120 8.72 -6.74 -15.22
C GLU A 120 7.75 -5.74 -14.63
N ILE A 121 8.00 -5.28 -13.39
CA ILE A 121 7.18 -4.24 -12.74
C ILE A 121 7.23 -2.93 -13.52
N GLU A 122 8.41 -2.46 -13.90
CA GLU A 122 8.58 -1.20 -14.65
C GLU A 122 7.88 -1.23 -16.01
N ASN A 123 7.90 -2.37 -16.71
CA ASN A 123 7.20 -2.52 -17.98
C ASN A 123 5.67 -2.44 -17.80
N LEU A 124 5.12 -3.15 -16.82
CA LEU A 124 3.68 -3.13 -16.52
C LEU A 124 3.20 -1.75 -16.06
N ILE A 125 3.99 -1.04 -15.25
CA ILE A 125 3.67 0.33 -14.85
C ILE A 125 3.61 1.24 -16.08
N LYS A 126 4.56 1.14 -17.00
CA LYS A 126 4.55 1.92 -18.25
C LYS A 126 3.32 1.66 -19.09
N GLU A 127 2.92 0.40 -19.26
CA GLU A 127 1.72 0.04 -20.02
C GLU A 127 0.46 0.65 -19.39
N ILE A 128 0.34 0.62 -18.07
CA ILE A 128 -0.76 1.23 -17.32
C ILE A 128 -0.73 2.78 -17.49
N GLU A 129 0.44 3.40 -17.35
CA GLU A 129 0.58 4.85 -17.56
C GLU A 129 0.24 5.29 -19.00
N GLU A 130 0.68 4.52 -20.00
CA GLU A 130 0.35 4.78 -21.41
C GLU A 130 -1.15 4.64 -21.67
N PHE A 131 -1.77 3.65 -21.06
CA PHE A 131 -3.22 3.48 -21.12
C PHE A 131 -3.95 4.72 -20.58
N PHE A 132 -3.61 5.21 -19.40
CA PHE A 132 -4.23 6.41 -18.84
C PHE A 132 -3.92 7.68 -19.65
N LYS A 133 -2.72 7.78 -20.26
CA LYS A 133 -2.39 8.90 -21.16
C LYS A 133 -3.23 8.90 -22.44
N LYS A 134 -3.50 7.74 -23.02
CA LYS A 134 -4.37 7.62 -24.19
C LYS A 134 -5.81 8.03 -23.88
N GLN A 135 -6.34 7.60 -22.74
CA GLN A 135 -7.68 8.02 -22.31
C GLN A 135 -7.80 9.54 -22.09
N LYS A 136 -6.76 10.20 -21.53
CA LYS A 136 -6.74 11.66 -21.37
C LYS A 136 -6.71 12.42 -22.71
N GLY A 137 -6.15 11.84 -23.78
CA GLY A 137 -6.14 12.42 -25.13
C GLY A 137 -7.50 12.36 -25.84
N GLU A 138 -8.41 11.53 -25.40
CA GLU A 138 -9.74 11.33 -26.01
C GLU A 138 -10.90 12.11 -25.33
N GLY A 139 -10.58 13.16 -24.54
CA GLY A 139 -11.59 14.11 -24.05
C GLY A 139 -12.04 13.97 -22.61
N TYR A 140 -11.25 13.36 -21.75
CA TYR A 140 -11.52 13.37 -20.30
C TYR A 140 -10.90 14.61 -19.65
N GLU A 141 -11.63 15.74 -19.62
CA GLU A 141 -11.39 16.88 -18.73
C GLU A 141 -11.86 16.54 -17.30
N GLY A 142 -11.42 15.44 -16.76
CA GLY A 142 -11.67 15.05 -15.37
C GLY A 142 -10.37 15.07 -14.57
N SER A 143 -10.41 15.75 -13.44
CA SER A 143 -9.34 15.69 -12.43
C SER A 143 -8.89 14.23 -12.25
N ASN A 144 -7.58 14.00 -12.27
CA ASN A 144 -6.97 12.70 -12.06
C ASN A 144 -7.58 12.06 -10.78
N PRO A 145 -8.35 10.97 -10.87
CA PRO A 145 -9.00 10.37 -9.71
C PRO A 145 -8.02 9.76 -8.71
N LEU A 146 -6.71 9.79 -9.02
CA LEU A 146 -5.63 9.19 -8.23
C LEU A 146 -4.69 10.24 -7.61
N LEU A 147 -5.02 11.54 -7.70
CA LEU A 147 -4.32 12.62 -7.02
C LEU A 147 -5.20 13.27 -5.97
#